data_aed02246c581d2ff2f14d8f64c5a51f2
#
_entry.id   aed02246c581d2ff2f14d8f64c5a51f2
#
_cell.length_a   1.000
_cell.length_b   1.000
_cell.length_c   1.000
_cell.angle_alpha   90.00
_cell.angle_beta   90.00
_cell.angle_gamma   90.00
#
_symmetry.space_group_name_H-M   'P 1'
#
loop_
_entity.id
_entity.type
_entity.pdbx_description
1 polymer ?
#
loop_
_entity_poly.entity_id
_entity_poly.type
_entity_poly.pdbx_seq_one_letter_code
_entity_poly.pdbx_strand_id
1 'polypeptide(L)'
;MERVIYAVGLGPGDYEMITLKAKKVLEESDIIFLSGGKVFNGYDEVKKLLDNINCGSKLKFYEYPENKNYRHAHIKHFAVETVKYLEKGMKVSYVTMGDMTIYSSFPDIYKELAKHNVVLKAVTGISSFFAPASLTGNSIVDWKDKEAIIQHTEDYNEIENILESFSAV
;
A
#
# COMPACT_ATOMS: atom_id res chain seq x y z
N MET A 1 13.56 7.93 22.18
CA MET A 1 13.46 6.75 21.29
C MET A 1 13.06 7.25 19.90
N GLU A 2 13.63 6.71 18.83
CA GLU A 2 13.28 7.09 17.46
C GLU A 2 11.85 6.66 17.16
N ARG A 3 11.04 7.57 16.61
CA ARG A 3 9.66 7.27 16.19
C ARG A 3 9.71 6.66 14.79
N VAL A 4 9.38 5.38 14.68
CA VAL A 4 9.45 4.65 13.41
C VAL A 4 8.07 4.15 13.02
N ILE A 5 7.66 4.44 11.77
CA ILE A 5 6.50 3.81 11.13
C ILE A 5 6.99 2.85 10.04
N TYR A 6 6.36 1.69 9.96
CA TYR A 6 6.59 0.74 8.89
C TYR A 6 5.50 0.90 7.83
N ALA A 7 5.89 1.11 6.58
CA ALA A 7 4.97 1.05 5.44
C ALA A 7 5.16 -0.28 4.73
N VAL A 8 4.12 -1.10 4.71
CA VAL A 8 4.19 -2.50 4.35
C VAL A 8 3.29 -2.80 3.16
N GLY A 9 3.87 -3.27 2.06
CA GLY A 9 3.13 -3.84 0.95
C GLY A 9 2.66 -5.27 1.27
N LEU A 10 1.36 -5.50 1.12
CA LEU A 10 0.73 -6.80 1.42
C LEU A 10 0.77 -7.78 0.26
N GLY A 11 1.27 -7.36 -0.91
CA GLY A 11 1.18 -8.16 -2.12
C GLY A 11 -0.20 -8.09 -2.80
N PRO A 12 -0.44 -8.95 -3.81
CA PRO A 12 -1.59 -8.83 -4.71
C PRO A 12 -2.91 -9.37 -4.14
N GLY A 13 -2.96 -9.85 -2.91
CA GLY A 13 -4.18 -10.33 -2.26
C GLY A 13 -4.15 -11.79 -1.82
N ASP A 14 -3.11 -12.52 -2.15
CA ASP A 14 -2.84 -13.87 -1.66
C ASP A 14 -1.91 -13.80 -0.44
N TYR A 15 -2.30 -14.42 0.67
CA TYR A 15 -1.50 -14.41 1.90
C TYR A 15 -0.15 -15.16 1.73
N GLU A 16 -0.06 -16.11 0.81
CA GLU A 16 1.20 -16.80 0.48
C GLU A 16 2.18 -15.89 -0.28
N MET A 17 1.66 -14.82 -0.89
CA MET A 17 2.46 -13.79 -1.56
C MET A 17 2.86 -12.62 -0.63
N ILE A 18 2.54 -12.70 0.67
CA ILE A 18 3.10 -11.78 1.67
C ILE A 18 4.58 -12.11 1.86
N THR A 19 5.46 -11.12 1.73
CA THR A 19 6.89 -11.35 1.95
C THR A 19 7.17 -11.74 3.40
N LEU A 20 8.15 -12.59 3.65
CA LEU A 20 8.56 -12.98 5.02
C LEU A 20 8.90 -11.76 5.88
N LYS A 21 9.48 -10.71 5.29
CA LYS A 21 9.78 -9.46 5.99
C LYS A 21 8.50 -8.72 6.38
N ALA A 22 7.51 -8.66 5.48
CA ALA A 22 6.22 -8.05 5.76
C ALA A 22 5.51 -8.78 6.90
N LYS A 23 5.41 -10.12 6.81
CA LYS A 23 4.83 -10.95 7.87
C LYS A 23 5.46 -10.67 9.22
N LYS A 24 6.80 -10.72 9.32
CA LYS A 24 7.52 -10.47 10.58
C LYS A 24 7.20 -9.08 11.16
N VAL A 25 7.22 -8.03 10.34
CA VAL A 25 6.93 -6.66 10.78
C VAL A 25 5.48 -6.55 11.27
N LEU A 26 4.52 -7.17 10.58
CA LEU A 26 3.11 -7.15 10.97
C LEU A 26 2.85 -7.92 12.26
N GLU A 27 3.49 -9.08 12.45
CA GLU A 27 3.43 -9.85 13.70
C GLU A 27 3.96 -9.05 14.89
N GLU A 28 5.00 -8.25 14.68
CA GLU A 28 5.59 -7.39 15.72
C GLU A 28 4.84 -6.07 15.94
N SER A 29 3.93 -5.69 15.06
CA SER A 29 3.17 -4.44 15.17
C SER A 29 2.10 -4.54 16.26
N ASP A 30 1.89 -3.46 17.01
CA ASP A 30 0.78 -3.30 17.96
C ASP A 30 -0.47 -2.78 17.26
N ILE A 31 -0.28 -1.95 16.22
CA ILE A 31 -1.36 -1.37 15.41
C ILE A 31 -0.96 -1.44 13.94
N ILE A 32 -1.94 -1.82 13.11
CA ILE A 32 -1.83 -1.86 11.66
C ILE A 32 -2.89 -0.93 11.09
N PHE A 33 -2.49 0.13 10.41
CA PHE A 33 -3.40 1.03 9.73
C PHE A 33 -3.58 0.66 8.26
N LEU A 34 -4.84 0.66 7.83
CA LEU A 34 -5.25 0.67 6.43
C LEU A 34 -6.06 1.93 6.18
N SER A 35 -5.80 2.64 5.10
CA SER A 35 -6.62 3.78 4.71
C SER A 35 -7.28 3.57 3.35
N GLY A 36 -8.45 4.17 3.18
CA GLY A 36 -9.20 4.17 1.93
C GLY A 36 -10.37 5.14 1.96
N GLY A 37 -10.94 5.45 0.80
CA GLY A 37 -12.20 6.22 0.68
C GLY A 37 -13.41 5.32 0.94
N LYS A 38 -14.62 5.92 0.98
CA LYS A 38 -15.90 5.20 1.16
C LYS A 38 -16.14 4.09 0.13
N VAL A 39 -15.60 4.25 -1.08
CA VAL A 39 -15.71 3.28 -2.17
C VAL A 39 -14.68 2.14 -2.06
N PHE A 40 -13.76 2.23 -1.07
CA PHE A 40 -12.76 1.20 -0.88
C PHE A 40 -13.39 -0.04 -0.23
N ASN A 41 -13.73 -1.02 -1.05
CA ASN A 41 -14.29 -2.31 -0.62
C ASN A 41 -13.23 -3.31 -0.13
N GLY A 42 -11.96 -2.91 -0.06
CA GLY A 42 -10.83 -3.80 0.24
C GLY A 42 -10.56 -4.04 1.73
N TYR A 43 -11.37 -3.50 2.66
CA TYR A 43 -11.15 -3.71 4.09
C TYR A 43 -11.28 -5.17 4.49
N ASP A 44 -12.34 -5.84 4.02
CA ASP A 44 -12.61 -7.24 4.36
C ASP A 44 -11.58 -8.18 3.75
N GLU A 45 -11.10 -7.89 2.55
CA GLU A 45 -10.03 -8.62 1.88
C GLU A 45 -8.72 -8.49 2.65
N VAL A 46 -8.33 -7.27 3.00
CA VAL A 46 -7.12 -7.02 3.81
C VAL A 46 -7.25 -7.66 5.19
N LYS A 47 -8.43 -7.58 5.80
CA LYS A 47 -8.67 -8.21 7.10
C LYS A 47 -8.52 -9.73 7.02
N LYS A 48 -9.14 -10.39 6.04
CA LYS A 48 -8.98 -11.83 5.81
C LYS A 48 -7.51 -12.22 5.59
N LEU A 49 -6.80 -11.43 4.80
CA LEU A 49 -5.38 -11.64 4.51
C LEU A 49 -4.53 -11.56 5.79
N LEU A 50 -4.79 -10.57 6.64
CA LEU A 50 -4.12 -10.43 7.92
C LEU A 50 -4.56 -11.48 8.95
N ASP A 51 -5.79 -11.96 8.90
CA ASP A 51 -6.29 -13.05 9.76
C ASP A 51 -5.52 -14.36 9.48
N ASN A 52 -5.16 -14.64 8.22
CA ASN A 52 -4.34 -15.82 7.86
C ASN A 52 -2.94 -15.80 8.49
N ILE A 53 -2.44 -14.63 8.87
CA ILE A 53 -1.17 -14.47 9.59
C ILE A 53 -1.36 -14.02 11.04
N ASN A 54 -2.56 -14.20 11.61
CA ASN A 54 -2.93 -13.86 12.98
C ASN A 54 -2.74 -12.38 13.35
N CYS A 55 -2.86 -11.47 12.38
CA CYS A 55 -2.67 -10.03 12.57
C CYS A 55 -3.96 -9.20 12.39
N GLY A 56 -5.07 -9.80 11.99
CA GLY A 56 -6.32 -9.08 11.68
C GLY A 56 -6.92 -8.30 12.85
N SER A 57 -6.72 -8.75 14.10
CA SER A 57 -7.20 -8.04 15.29
C SER A 57 -6.49 -6.70 15.55
N LYS A 58 -5.33 -6.48 14.95
CA LYS A 58 -4.52 -5.25 15.06
C LYS A 58 -4.90 -4.20 14.03
N LEU A 59 -5.76 -4.55 13.05
CA LEU A 59 -6.14 -3.71 11.93
C LEU A 59 -7.07 -2.59 12.38
N LYS A 60 -6.72 -1.36 12.01
CA LYS A 60 -7.56 -0.18 12.14
C LYS A 60 -7.74 0.46 10.78
N PHE A 61 -8.98 0.67 10.39
CA PHE A 61 -9.32 1.39 9.17
C PHE A 61 -9.37 2.90 9.43
N TYR A 62 -8.75 3.66 8.53
CA TYR A 62 -8.78 5.10 8.52
C TYR A 62 -9.42 5.59 7.22
N GLU A 63 -10.66 6.06 7.31
CA GLU A 63 -11.44 6.51 6.15
C GLU A 63 -10.98 7.90 5.69
N TYR A 64 -10.70 8.05 4.39
CA TYR A 64 -10.49 9.35 3.76
C TYR A 64 -11.81 9.93 3.25
N PRO A 65 -12.02 11.24 3.38
CA PRO A 65 -13.15 11.90 2.74
C PRO A 65 -12.98 11.89 1.21
N GLU A 66 -14.08 11.70 0.50
CA GLU A 66 -14.10 11.74 -0.97
C GLU A 66 -13.71 13.13 -1.51
N ASN A 67 -14.08 14.18 -0.78
CA ASN A 67 -13.75 15.55 -1.17
C ASN A 67 -12.26 15.81 -0.96
N LYS A 68 -11.55 16.02 -2.07
CA LYS A 68 -10.10 16.30 -2.09
C LYS A 68 -9.68 17.48 -1.22
N ASN A 69 -10.57 18.48 -1.02
CA ASN A 69 -10.28 19.62 -0.17
C ASN A 69 -10.13 19.27 1.31
N TYR A 70 -10.78 18.20 1.77
CA TYR A 70 -10.66 17.72 3.14
C TYR A 70 -9.55 16.66 3.33
N ARG A 71 -9.03 16.10 2.22
CA ARG A 71 -8.00 15.07 2.27
C ARG A 71 -6.78 15.50 3.09
N HIS A 72 -6.31 16.72 2.88
CA HIS A 72 -5.14 17.25 3.59
C HIS A 72 -5.38 17.37 5.11
N ALA A 73 -6.56 17.83 5.53
CA ALA A 73 -6.93 17.89 6.95
C ALA A 73 -6.97 16.50 7.59
N HIS A 74 -7.49 15.51 6.87
CA HIS A 74 -7.54 14.12 7.33
C HIS A 74 -6.15 13.49 7.44
N ILE A 75 -5.27 13.74 6.48
CA ILE A 75 -3.86 13.28 6.55
C ILE A 75 -3.16 13.86 7.78
N LYS A 76 -3.36 15.15 8.07
CA LYS A 76 -2.84 15.77 9.29
C LYS A 76 -3.39 15.12 10.56
N HIS A 77 -4.69 14.89 10.62
CA HIS A 77 -5.31 14.23 11.75
C HIS A 77 -4.77 12.81 11.95
N PHE A 78 -4.66 12.05 10.88
CA PHE A 78 -4.05 10.71 10.89
C PHE A 78 -2.61 10.74 11.40
N ALA A 79 -1.80 11.70 10.92
CA ALA A 79 -0.42 11.84 11.36
C ALA A 79 -0.33 12.14 12.87
N VAL A 80 -1.17 13.05 13.39
CA VAL A 80 -1.23 13.37 14.82
C VAL A 80 -1.65 12.14 15.65
N GLU A 81 -2.64 11.38 15.18
CA GLU A 81 -3.07 10.16 15.86
C GLU A 81 -1.94 9.12 15.87
N THR A 82 -1.30 8.90 14.74
CA THR A 82 -0.17 7.97 14.60
C THR A 82 0.97 8.33 15.57
N VAL A 83 1.33 9.61 15.65
CA VAL A 83 2.37 10.10 16.55
C VAL A 83 2.05 9.77 18.02
N LYS A 84 0.78 9.91 18.44
CA LYS A 84 0.37 9.54 19.81
C LYS A 84 0.62 8.07 20.14
N TYR A 85 0.45 7.15 19.18
CA TYR A 85 0.78 5.74 19.38
C TYR A 85 2.29 5.52 19.45
N LEU A 86 3.05 6.17 18.59
CA LEU A 86 4.51 6.09 18.59
C LEU A 86 5.12 6.65 19.88
N GLU A 87 4.54 7.73 20.46
CA GLU A 87 4.95 8.30 21.73
C GLU A 87 4.70 7.38 22.94
N LYS A 88 3.71 6.49 22.81
CA LYS A 88 3.47 5.44 23.81
C LYS A 88 4.41 4.23 23.65
N GLY A 89 5.35 4.30 22.71
CA GLY A 89 6.29 3.20 22.42
C GLY A 89 5.70 2.08 21.60
N MET A 90 4.51 2.27 21.02
CA MET A 90 3.84 1.25 20.21
C MET A 90 4.50 1.13 18.83
N LYS A 91 4.58 -0.10 18.32
CA LYS A 91 5.01 -0.40 16.97
C LYS A 91 3.84 -0.22 16.01
N VAL A 92 3.97 0.73 15.09
CA VAL A 92 2.91 1.08 14.14
C VAL A 92 3.31 0.72 12.73
N SER A 93 2.42 0.01 12.03
CA SER A 93 2.52 -0.25 10.60
C SER A 93 1.36 0.39 9.84
N TYR A 94 1.64 0.78 8.60
CA TYR A 94 0.65 1.18 7.62
C TYR A 94 0.71 0.19 6.46
N VAL A 95 -0.42 -0.35 6.03
CA VAL A 95 -0.47 -1.37 4.98
C VAL A 95 -1.16 -0.85 3.73
N THR A 96 -0.74 -1.38 2.59
CA THR A 96 -1.38 -1.19 1.29
C THR A 96 -1.36 -2.50 0.50
N MET A 97 -2.34 -2.70 -0.36
CA MET A 97 -2.30 -3.78 -1.34
C MET A 97 -1.16 -3.54 -2.34
N GLY A 98 -0.60 -4.60 -2.89
CA GLY A 98 0.56 -4.52 -3.79
C GLY A 98 1.80 -4.03 -3.08
N ASP A 99 2.47 -3.06 -3.68
CA ASP A 99 3.65 -2.37 -3.12
C ASP A 99 3.35 -0.89 -2.82
N MET A 100 3.87 -0.39 -1.72
CA MET A 100 3.61 0.98 -1.28
C MET A 100 4.22 2.07 -2.16
N THR A 101 5.16 1.72 -3.03
CA THR A 101 5.85 2.68 -3.90
C THR A 101 5.12 2.93 -5.22
N ILE A 102 4.09 2.11 -5.52
CA ILE A 102 3.34 2.17 -6.77
C ILE A 102 1.88 2.55 -6.46
N TYR A 103 1.43 3.70 -6.98
CA TYR A 103 0.05 4.21 -6.87
C TYR A 103 -0.54 4.19 -5.45
N SER A 104 0.29 4.36 -4.43
CA SER A 104 -0.12 4.39 -3.03
C SER A 104 -0.36 5.81 -2.52
N SER A 105 -1.30 5.96 -1.59
CA SER A 105 -1.53 7.23 -0.87
C SER A 105 -0.51 7.49 0.25
N PHE A 106 0.32 6.51 0.59
CA PHE A 106 1.23 6.60 1.72
C PHE A 106 2.30 7.70 1.59
N PRO A 107 2.86 8.02 0.42
CA PRO A 107 3.82 9.13 0.30
C PRO A 107 3.31 10.47 0.83
N ASP A 108 2.02 10.77 0.65
CA ASP A 108 1.42 12.00 1.18
C ASP A 108 1.27 11.96 2.71
N ILE A 109 0.91 10.79 3.24
CA ILE A 109 0.86 10.53 4.68
C ILE A 109 2.25 10.70 5.29
N TYR A 110 3.27 10.12 4.66
CA TYR A 110 4.63 10.20 5.17
C TYR A 110 5.19 11.62 5.17
N LYS A 111 4.90 12.43 4.15
CA LYS A 111 5.27 13.87 4.14
C LYS A 111 4.76 14.62 5.38
N GLU A 112 3.56 14.27 5.85
CA GLU A 112 3.02 14.88 7.07
C GLU A 112 3.66 14.30 8.34
N LEU A 113 3.85 12.98 8.40
CA LEU A 113 4.52 12.30 9.52
C LEU A 113 5.97 12.78 9.70
N ALA A 114 6.69 13.04 8.61
CA ALA A 114 8.06 13.54 8.64
C ALA A 114 8.18 14.89 9.38
N LYS A 115 7.16 15.74 9.34
CA LYS A 115 7.11 17.01 10.12
C LYS A 115 7.12 16.78 11.63
N HIS A 116 6.78 15.58 12.08
CA HIS A 116 6.77 15.16 13.47
C HIS A 116 8.00 14.30 13.84
N ASN A 117 9.06 14.34 13.04
CA ASN A 117 10.29 13.56 13.22
C ASN A 117 10.02 12.04 13.27
N VAL A 118 9.09 11.56 12.44
CA VAL A 118 8.82 10.14 12.26
C VAL A 118 9.69 9.61 11.11
N VAL A 119 10.39 8.52 11.35
CA VAL A 119 11.22 7.83 10.35
C VAL A 119 10.42 6.72 9.68
N LEU A 120 10.48 6.67 8.34
CA LEU A 120 9.88 5.63 7.55
C LEU A 120 10.82 4.43 7.40
N LYS A 121 10.29 3.23 7.61
CA LYS A 121 10.89 1.97 7.15
C LYS A 121 9.95 1.29 6.17
N ALA A 122 10.33 1.31 4.89
CA ALA A 122 9.56 0.64 3.83
C ALA A 122 9.82 -0.87 3.82
N VAL A 123 8.74 -1.62 3.63
CA VAL A 123 8.77 -3.07 3.44
C VAL A 123 8.04 -3.39 2.15
N THR A 124 8.81 -3.77 1.14
CA THR A 124 8.32 -4.04 -0.22
C THR A 124 7.32 -5.19 -0.23
N GLY A 125 6.23 -5.01 -0.97
CA GLY A 125 5.28 -6.05 -1.35
C GLY A 125 5.43 -6.45 -2.82
N ILE A 126 4.78 -7.52 -3.22
CA ILE A 126 4.67 -7.91 -4.63
C ILE A 126 3.60 -7.04 -5.27
N SER A 127 3.95 -6.30 -6.33
CA SER A 127 3.00 -5.46 -7.04
C SER A 127 1.93 -6.29 -7.75
N SER A 128 0.69 -5.79 -7.77
CA SER A 128 -0.48 -6.51 -8.26
C SER A 128 -0.39 -6.95 -9.73
N PHE A 129 0.36 -6.25 -10.57
CA PHE A 129 0.52 -6.61 -11.97
C PHE A 129 1.42 -7.85 -12.19
N PHE A 130 2.21 -8.27 -11.22
CA PHE A 130 2.98 -9.51 -11.31
C PHE A 130 2.13 -10.77 -11.13
N ALA A 131 1.05 -10.69 -10.35
CA ALA A 131 0.22 -11.86 -10.08
C ALA A 131 -0.50 -12.38 -11.35
N PRO A 132 -1.17 -11.57 -12.17
CA PRO A 132 -1.77 -12.02 -13.43
C PRO A 132 -0.74 -12.61 -14.39
N ALA A 133 0.43 -11.99 -14.53
CA ALA A 133 1.50 -12.48 -15.37
C ALA A 133 1.97 -13.88 -14.95
N SER A 134 2.18 -14.07 -13.66
CA SER A 134 2.56 -15.37 -13.09
C SER A 134 1.47 -16.43 -13.29
N LEU A 135 0.18 -16.07 -13.09
CA LEU A 135 -0.95 -17.00 -13.26
C LEU A 135 -1.15 -17.43 -14.71
N THR A 136 -0.89 -16.54 -15.66
CA THR A 136 -1.03 -16.83 -17.09
C THR A 136 0.22 -17.44 -17.72
N GLY A 137 1.33 -17.42 -16.99
CA GLY A 137 2.64 -17.85 -17.50
C GLY A 137 3.25 -16.89 -18.55
N ASN A 138 2.72 -15.66 -18.65
CA ASN A 138 3.19 -14.64 -19.57
C ASN A 138 4.28 -13.78 -18.93
N SER A 139 5.31 -13.43 -19.71
CA SER A 139 6.29 -12.42 -19.29
C SER A 139 5.68 -11.02 -19.43
N ILE A 140 5.88 -10.16 -18.43
CA ILE A 140 5.54 -8.74 -18.53
C ILE A 140 6.53 -8.01 -19.45
N VAL A 141 7.79 -8.45 -19.45
CA VAL A 141 8.88 -7.88 -20.25
C VAL A 141 9.74 -9.02 -20.72
N ASP A 142 10.02 -9.10 -22.02
CA ASP A 142 11.00 -10.04 -22.58
C ASP A 142 12.43 -9.49 -22.39
N TRP A 143 13.40 -10.39 -22.36
CA TRP A 143 14.82 -10.01 -22.20
C TRP A 143 15.36 -9.11 -23.32
N LYS A 144 14.66 -9.02 -24.45
CA LYS A 144 14.98 -8.17 -25.59
C LYS A 144 14.38 -6.78 -25.48
N ASP A 145 13.37 -6.58 -24.61
CA ASP A 145 12.70 -5.32 -24.45
C ASP A 145 13.62 -4.34 -23.75
N LYS A 146 13.57 -3.09 -24.18
CA LYS A 146 14.42 -2.02 -23.61
C LYS A 146 13.72 -1.25 -22.50
N GLU A 147 12.40 -1.31 -22.48
CA GLU A 147 11.59 -0.51 -21.56
C GLU A 147 10.27 -1.21 -21.22
N ALA A 148 9.73 -0.89 -20.07
CA ALA A 148 8.36 -1.22 -19.67
C ALA A 148 7.71 0.04 -19.11
N ILE A 149 6.44 0.27 -19.43
CA ILE A 149 5.68 1.43 -18.98
C ILE A 149 4.54 0.93 -18.11
N ILE A 150 4.45 1.48 -16.89
CA ILE A 150 3.32 1.23 -15.98
C ILE A 150 2.47 2.48 -15.98
N GLN A 151 1.25 2.37 -16.49
CA GLN A 151 0.30 3.47 -16.57
C GLN A 151 -1.01 3.09 -15.89
N HIS A 152 -1.56 4.03 -15.12
CA HIS A 152 -2.89 3.93 -14.53
C HIS A 152 -3.83 4.80 -15.35
N THR A 153 -4.88 4.19 -15.88
CA THR A 153 -5.98 4.90 -16.54
C THR A 153 -7.31 4.24 -16.20
N GLU A 154 -8.37 5.04 -16.15
CA GLU A 154 -9.77 4.61 -16.00
C GLU A 154 -10.55 4.84 -17.30
N ASP A 155 -9.94 5.44 -18.34
CA ASP A 155 -10.54 5.75 -19.62
C ASP A 155 -10.14 4.73 -20.69
N TYR A 156 -11.13 4.01 -21.24
CA TYR A 156 -10.91 3.03 -22.29
C TYR A 156 -10.32 3.64 -23.58
N ASN A 157 -10.68 4.88 -23.95
CA ASN A 157 -10.12 5.54 -25.13
C ASN A 157 -8.62 5.85 -24.91
N GLU A 158 -8.22 6.15 -23.66
CA GLU A 158 -6.81 6.35 -23.32
C GLU A 158 -6.04 5.03 -23.44
N ILE A 159 -6.65 3.89 -23.06
CA ILE A 159 -6.04 2.57 -23.22
C ILE A 159 -5.78 2.27 -24.71
N GLU A 160 -6.76 2.49 -25.59
CA GLU A 160 -6.60 2.28 -27.04
C GLU A 160 -5.43 3.12 -27.59
N ASN A 161 -5.38 4.41 -27.26
CA ASN A 161 -4.30 5.29 -27.70
C ASN A 161 -2.92 4.84 -27.20
N ILE A 162 -2.85 4.31 -25.97
CA ILE A 162 -1.60 3.77 -25.40
C ILE A 162 -1.18 2.53 -26.19
N LEU A 163 -2.11 1.59 -26.42
CA LEU A 163 -1.85 0.35 -27.16
C LEU A 163 -1.37 0.63 -28.59
N GLU A 164 -1.96 1.61 -29.27
CA GLU A 164 -1.51 2.03 -30.59
C GLU A 164 -0.11 2.68 -30.60
N SER A 165 0.27 3.31 -29.51
CA SER A 165 1.56 4.01 -29.39
C SER A 165 2.73 3.08 -29.13
N PHE A 166 2.49 1.86 -28.66
CA PHE A 166 3.51 0.85 -28.37
C PHE A 166 3.39 -0.33 -29.34
N SER A 167 4.46 -0.60 -30.06
CA SER A 167 4.52 -1.68 -31.08
C SER A 167 4.61 -3.10 -30.50
N ALA A 168 4.59 -3.25 -29.20
CA ALA A 168 4.61 -4.53 -28.50
C ALA A 168 3.68 -4.47 -27.28
N VAL A 169 2.57 -5.11 -27.38
CA VAL A 169 1.65 -5.43 -26.30
C VAL A 169 1.54 -6.94 -26.22
#